data_68cdb78a129fbe416ba8ff1978187fe9
#
_entry.id   68cdb78a129fbe416ba8ff1978187fe9
#
_cell.length_a   1.000
_cell.length_b   1.000
_cell.length_c   1.000
_cell.angle_alpha   90.00
_cell.angle_beta   90.00
_cell.angle_gamma   90.00
#
_symmetry.space_group_name_H-M   'P 1'
#
loop_
_entity.id
_entity.type
_entity.pdbx_description
1 polymer ?
#
loop_
_entity_poly.entity_id
_entity_poly.type
_entity_poly.pdbx_seq_one_letter_code
_entity_poly.pdbx_strand_id
1 'polypeptide(L)'
;AAVARFELWLAFAPQGFFLQGPLVMVAFLVGVLVARKNGLASGANPALMRRMALWGISIGLPLQLAAAAIYIFNLLADQYSLGLSLVSLAINFLTAPILSAGYVGVLWLISERVGGISLLSAAGRHSLTIYLSQSVIFSVLFSAWGLGLFAQLDAWLVATTALLTWLVLSLLAMFNLRFFTRGPMETLLTNFSKLFVRRA
;
A
#
# COMPACT_ATOMS: atom_id res chain seq x y z
N ALA A 1 -4.20 22.83 -19.34
CA ALA A 1 -3.87 21.45 -18.89
C ALA A 1 -3.89 21.31 -17.36
N ALA A 2 -3.17 22.14 -16.57
CA ALA A 2 -3.14 22.05 -15.11
C ALA A 2 -4.50 22.34 -14.46
N VAL A 3 -5.18 23.42 -14.90
CA VAL A 3 -6.51 23.79 -14.39
C VAL A 3 -7.53 22.68 -14.64
N ALA A 4 -7.60 22.13 -15.85
CA ALA A 4 -8.51 21.02 -16.17
C ALA A 4 -8.25 19.77 -15.31
N ARG A 5 -6.98 19.46 -15.00
CA ARG A 5 -6.65 18.35 -14.08
C ARG A 5 -7.08 18.65 -12.65
N PHE A 6 -6.95 19.88 -12.21
CA PHE A 6 -7.37 20.30 -10.88
C PHE A 6 -8.91 20.25 -10.74
N GLU A 7 -9.64 20.68 -11.76
CA GLU A 7 -11.11 20.57 -11.80
C GLU A 7 -11.58 19.12 -11.76
N LEU A 8 -10.94 18.24 -12.57
CA LEU A 8 -11.22 16.79 -12.51
C LEU A 8 -10.90 16.22 -11.13
N TRP A 9 -9.78 16.62 -10.52
CA TRP A 9 -9.44 16.18 -9.18
C TRP A 9 -10.47 16.62 -8.15
N LEU A 10 -10.92 17.89 -8.20
CA LEU A 10 -11.99 18.40 -7.32
C LEU A 10 -13.32 17.66 -7.49
N ALA A 11 -13.65 17.24 -8.72
CA ALA A 11 -14.85 16.49 -8.99
C ALA A 11 -14.82 15.06 -8.42
N PHE A 12 -13.66 14.39 -8.47
CA PHE A 12 -13.51 12.99 -8.05
C PHE A 12 -13.00 12.80 -6.63
N ALA A 13 -12.27 13.78 -6.06
CA ALA A 13 -11.71 13.67 -4.71
C ALA A 13 -12.75 13.42 -3.60
N PRO A 14 -13.92 14.08 -3.60
CA PRO A 14 -14.97 13.79 -2.61
C PRO A 14 -15.47 12.36 -2.70
N GLN A 15 -15.69 11.83 -3.91
CA GLN A 15 -16.14 10.46 -4.12
C GLN A 15 -15.12 9.45 -3.59
N GLY A 16 -13.84 9.65 -3.89
CA GLY A 16 -12.75 8.85 -3.35
C GLY A 16 -12.70 8.90 -1.83
N PHE A 17 -12.85 10.08 -1.23
CA PHE A 17 -12.86 10.25 0.21
C PHE A 17 -14.02 9.53 0.89
N PHE A 18 -15.24 9.68 0.38
CA PHE A 18 -16.42 9.03 0.95
C PHE A 18 -16.42 7.51 0.76
N LEU A 19 -15.86 7.01 -0.34
CA LEU A 19 -15.81 5.57 -0.62
C LEU A 19 -14.66 4.86 0.12
N GLN A 20 -13.47 5.45 0.10
CA GLN A 20 -12.27 4.84 0.65
C GLN A 20 -11.98 5.25 2.10
N GLY A 21 -12.37 6.46 2.51
CA GLY A 21 -12.12 6.99 3.85
C GLY A 21 -12.59 6.08 4.98
N PRO A 22 -13.85 5.62 4.99
CA PRO A 22 -14.36 4.70 6.00
C PRO A 22 -13.60 3.36 6.03
N LEU A 23 -13.24 2.81 4.88
CA LEU A 23 -12.49 1.55 4.79
C LEU A 23 -11.08 1.70 5.35
N VAL A 24 -10.39 2.78 5.02
CA VAL A 24 -9.07 3.10 5.58
C VAL A 24 -9.16 3.30 7.10
N MET A 25 -10.20 3.99 7.57
CA MET A 25 -10.42 4.21 9.00
C MET A 25 -10.67 2.90 9.74
N VAL A 26 -11.49 2.00 9.19
CA VAL A 26 -11.73 0.66 9.76
C VAL A 26 -10.42 -0.14 9.79
N ALA A 27 -9.66 -0.16 8.70
CA ALA A 27 -8.37 -0.85 8.63
C ALA A 27 -7.38 -0.32 9.68
N PHE A 28 -7.33 1.02 9.85
CA PHE A 28 -6.51 1.67 10.87
C PHE A 28 -6.93 1.28 12.29
N LEU A 29 -8.23 1.32 12.60
CA LEU A 29 -8.76 0.94 13.92
C LEU A 29 -8.49 -0.54 14.22
N VAL A 30 -8.66 -1.43 13.25
CA VAL A 30 -8.30 -2.85 13.40
C VAL A 30 -6.81 -3.00 13.68
N GLY A 31 -5.93 -2.27 12.96
CA GLY A 31 -4.50 -2.24 13.20
C GLY A 31 -4.15 -1.80 14.63
N VAL A 32 -4.80 -0.74 15.13
CA VAL A 32 -4.64 -0.27 16.52
C VAL A 32 -5.09 -1.31 17.54
N LEU A 33 -6.22 -1.97 17.31
CA LEU A 33 -6.73 -3.03 18.20
C LEU A 33 -5.78 -4.24 18.25
N VAL A 34 -5.26 -4.66 17.09
CA VAL A 34 -4.29 -5.76 17.00
C VAL A 34 -2.98 -5.37 17.71
N ALA A 35 -2.49 -4.15 17.51
CA ALA A 35 -1.29 -3.64 18.18
C ALA A 35 -1.47 -3.57 19.70
N ARG A 36 -2.62 -3.08 20.19
CA ARG A 36 -2.93 -3.03 21.63
C ARG A 36 -2.99 -4.41 22.30
N LYS A 37 -3.41 -5.44 21.57
CA LYS A 37 -3.43 -6.83 22.06
C LYS A 37 -2.08 -7.53 21.89
N ASN A 38 -1.00 -6.81 21.63
CA ASN A 38 0.34 -7.35 21.34
C ASN A 38 0.35 -8.38 20.19
N GLY A 39 -0.63 -8.28 19.29
CA GLY A 39 -0.82 -9.26 18.22
C GLY A 39 0.29 -9.25 17.15
N LEU A 40 1.09 -8.18 17.06
CA LEU A 40 2.18 -8.01 16.07
C LEU A 40 3.56 -7.79 16.72
N ALA A 41 3.63 -7.69 18.04
CA ALA A 41 4.89 -7.52 18.76
C ALA A 41 5.68 -8.84 18.84
N SER A 42 6.94 -8.77 19.28
CA SER A 42 7.73 -9.93 19.66
C SER A 42 6.97 -10.72 20.73
N GLY A 43 6.43 -11.89 20.36
CA GLY A 43 5.51 -12.69 21.18
C GLY A 43 4.11 -12.85 20.58
N ALA A 44 3.87 -12.41 19.35
CA ALA A 44 2.64 -12.70 18.62
C ALA A 44 2.37 -14.20 18.60
N ASN A 45 1.11 -14.60 18.79
CA ASN A 45 0.74 -16.00 18.83
C ASN A 45 0.98 -16.67 17.45
N PRO A 46 1.92 -17.64 17.33
CA PRO A 46 2.25 -18.26 16.05
C PRO A 46 1.06 -18.96 15.41
N ALA A 47 0.14 -19.51 16.24
CA ALA A 47 -1.07 -20.17 15.75
C ALA A 47 -2.03 -19.18 15.08
N LEU A 48 -2.16 -17.96 15.63
CA LEU A 48 -2.93 -16.90 15.01
C LEU A 48 -2.33 -16.49 13.66
N MET A 49 -1.01 -16.26 13.60
CA MET A 49 -0.31 -15.86 12.38
C MET A 49 -0.42 -16.93 11.29
N ARG A 50 -0.31 -18.22 11.65
CA ARG A 50 -0.55 -19.33 10.72
C ARG A 50 -1.99 -19.37 10.21
N ARG A 51 -2.98 -19.16 11.07
CA ARG A 51 -4.39 -19.08 10.65
C ARG A 51 -4.63 -17.90 9.73
N MET A 52 -4.11 -16.74 10.06
CA MET A 52 -4.20 -15.55 9.19
C MET A 52 -3.55 -15.81 7.82
N ALA A 53 -2.36 -16.40 7.78
CA ALA A 53 -1.69 -16.77 6.54
C ALA A 53 -2.52 -17.76 5.71
N LEU A 54 -2.97 -18.87 6.33
CA LEU A 54 -3.71 -19.91 5.63
C LEU A 54 -5.06 -19.40 5.11
N TRP A 55 -5.91 -18.86 5.98
CA TRP A 55 -7.24 -18.40 5.58
C TRP A 55 -7.18 -17.16 4.69
N GLY A 56 -6.29 -16.21 4.99
CA GLY A 56 -6.14 -15.01 4.20
C GLY A 56 -5.68 -15.29 2.77
N ILE A 57 -4.72 -16.20 2.59
CA ILE A 57 -4.26 -16.57 1.24
C ILE A 57 -5.26 -17.52 0.56
N SER A 58 -5.74 -18.57 1.25
CA SER A 58 -6.62 -19.57 0.63
C SER A 58 -7.97 -19.02 0.20
N ILE A 59 -8.50 -18.02 0.88
CA ILE A 59 -9.78 -17.38 0.54
C ILE A 59 -9.54 -16.06 -0.21
N GLY A 60 -8.65 -15.21 0.32
CA GLY A 60 -8.45 -13.88 -0.23
C GLY A 60 -7.86 -13.89 -1.62
N LEU A 61 -6.86 -14.73 -1.89
CA LEU A 61 -6.20 -14.77 -3.19
C LEU A 61 -7.13 -15.26 -4.32
N PRO A 62 -7.86 -16.39 -4.19
CA PRO A 62 -8.81 -16.81 -5.23
C PRO A 62 -9.91 -15.78 -5.50
N LEU A 63 -10.45 -15.13 -4.46
CA LEU A 63 -11.48 -14.12 -4.63
C LEU A 63 -10.94 -12.85 -5.33
N GLN A 64 -9.73 -12.44 -5.03
CA GLN A 64 -9.07 -11.33 -5.72
C GLN A 64 -8.75 -11.68 -7.18
N LEU A 65 -8.29 -12.90 -7.45
CA LEU A 65 -8.08 -13.38 -8.81
C LEU A 65 -9.38 -13.45 -9.60
N ALA A 66 -10.48 -13.91 -8.97
CA ALA A 66 -11.81 -13.91 -9.59
C ALA A 66 -12.28 -12.48 -9.90
N ALA A 67 -12.12 -11.54 -8.99
CA ALA A 67 -12.44 -10.14 -9.22
C ALA A 67 -11.63 -9.57 -10.40
N ALA A 68 -10.31 -9.83 -10.42
CA ALA A 68 -9.44 -9.40 -11.52
C ALA A 68 -9.87 -10.04 -12.86
N ALA A 69 -10.20 -11.33 -12.87
CA ALA A 69 -10.68 -12.02 -14.05
C ALA A 69 -12.00 -11.41 -14.57
N ILE A 70 -12.98 -11.19 -13.71
CA ILE A 70 -14.25 -10.54 -14.08
C ILE A 70 -13.98 -9.17 -14.71
N TYR A 71 -13.10 -8.37 -14.11
CA TYR A 71 -12.74 -7.06 -14.65
C TYR A 71 -12.08 -7.14 -16.01
N ILE A 72 -11.08 -8.02 -16.16
CA ILE A 72 -10.36 -8.21 -17.43
C ILE A 72 -11.31 -8.72 -18.53
N PHE A 73 -12.13 -9.73 -18.26
CA PHE A 73 -13.10 -10.24 -19.23
C PHE A 73 -14.10 -9.16 -19.65
N ASN A 74 -14.57 -8.35 -18.70
CA ASN A 74 -15.46 -7.24 -19.00
C ASN A 74 -14.79 -6.14 -19.85
N LEU A 75 -13.49 -5.91 -19.63
CA LEU A 75 -12.72 -4.92 -20.41
C LEU A 75 -12.46 -5.40 -21.85
N LEU A 76 -12.30 -6.72 -22.04
CA LEU A 76 -12.04 -7.33 -23.34
C LEU A 76 -13.33 -7.70 -24.09
N ALA A 77 -14.49 -7.59 -23.47
CA ALA A 77 -15.78 -7.87 -24.11
C ALA A 77 -16.15 -6.80 -25.14
N ASP A 78 -16.85 -7.20 -26.19
CA ASP A 78 -17.35 -6.29 -27.25
C ASP A 78 -18.25 -5.18 -26.66
N GLN A 79 -18.95 -5.48 -25.55
CA GLN A 79 -19.80 -4.53 -24.84
C GLN A 79 -19.36 -4.45 -23.39
N TYR A 80 -18.82 -3.29 -23.01
CA TYR A 80 -18.46 -3.00 -21.63
C TYR A 80 -19.70 -2.90 -20.73
N SER A 81 -19.71 -3.66 -19.64
CA SER A 81 -20.78 -3.65 -18.64
C SER A 81 -20.34 -2.94 -17.37
N LEU A 82 -20.99 -1.82 -17.05
CA LEU A 82 -20.77 -1.12 -15.78
C LEU A 82 -21.11 -2.01 -14.58
N GLY A 83 -22.16 -2.85 -14.69
CA GLY A 83 -22.57 -3.79 -13.64
C GLY A 83 -21.47 -4.79 -13.29
N LEU A 84 -20.82 -5.41 -14.27
CA LEU A 84 -19.69 -6.33 -14.02
C LEU A 84 -18.48 -5.62 -13.39
N SER A 85 -18.20 -4.39 -13.79
CA SER A 85 -17.14 -3.60 -13.17
C SER A 85 -17.44 -3.29 -11.71
N LEU A 86 -18.68 -2.93 -11.38
CA LEU A 86 -19.09 -2.68 -9.98
C LEU A 86 -19.06 -3.96 -9.14
N VAL A 87 -19.45 -5.11 -9.70
CA VAL A 87 -19.33 -6.41 -9.03
C VAL A 87 -17.86 -6.75 -8.74
N SER A 88 -16.99 -6.61 -9.74
CA SER A 88 -15.54 -6.82 -9.56
C SER A 88 -14.98 -5.90 -8.46
N LEU A 89 -15.33 -4.62 -8.51
CA LEU A 89 -14.91 -3.63 -7.52
C LEU A 89 -15.40 -4.00 -6.11
N ALA A 90 -16.67 -4.40 -5.97
CA ALA A 90 -17.23 -4.79 -4.69
C ALA A 90 -16.52 -6.03 -4.10
N ILE A 91 -16.29 -7.07 -4.92
CA ILE A 91 -15.51 -8.25 -4.50
C ILE A 91 -14.11 -7.82 -4.04
N ASN A 92 -13.44 -6.98 -4.83
CA ASN A 92 -12.11 -6.47 -4.49
C ASN A 92 -12.10 -5.77 -3.12
N PHE A 93 -12.97 -4.79 -2.89
CA PHE A 93 -13.03 -4.05 -1.63
C PHE A 93 -13.37 -4.94 -0.42
N LEU A 94 -14.28 -5.88 -0.57
CA LEU A 94 -14.70 -6.75 0.53
C LEU A 94 -13.63 -7.79 0.88
N THR A 95 -12.87 -8.26 -0.10
CA THR A 95 -11.90 -9.36 0.09
C THR A 95 -10.46 -8.88 0.29
N ALA A 96 -10.13 -7.64 -0.10
CA ALA A 96 -8.80 -7.06 0.09
C ALA A 96 -8.31 -7.10 1.55
N PRO A 97 -9.13 -6.79 2.59
CA PRO A 97 -8.70 -6.91 3.98
C PRO A 97 -8.35 -8.35 4.38
N ILE A 98 -9.05 -9.34 3.83
CA ILE A 98 -8.80 -10.78 4.09
C ILE A 98 -7.43 -11.16 3.53
N LEU A 99 -7.15 -10.79 2.29
CA LEU A 99 -5.85 -11.04 1.65
C LEU A 99 -4.73 -10.29 2.36
N SER A 100 -4.96 -9.03 2.76
CA SER A 100 -3.99 -8.25 3.54
C SER A 100 -3.62 -8.92 4.86
N ALA A 101 -4.59 -9.46 5.58
CA ALA A 101 -4.34 -10.26 6.79
C ALA A 101 -3.51 -11.51 6.47
N GLY A 102 -3.76 -12.15 5.33
CA GLY A 102 -2.95 -13.26 4.82
C GLY A 102 -1.49 -12.88 4.62
N TYR A 103 -1.23 -11.77 3.95
CA TYR A 103 0.13 -11.26 3.73
C TYR A 103 0.84 -10.94 5.05
N VAL A 104 0.16 -10.31 6.01
CA VAL A 104 0.73 -10.05 7.35
C VAL A 104 1.13 -11.36 8.01
N GLY A 105 0.29 -12.38 7.99
CA GLY A 105 0.61 -13.70 8.54
C GLY A 105 1.80 -14.37 7.85
N VAL A 106 1.86 -14.34 6.52
CA VAL A 106 2.97 -14.90 5.74
C VAL A 106 4.28 -14.16 6.02
N LEU A 107 4.28 -12.84 5.98
CA LEU A 107 5.48 -12.03 6.24
C LEU A 107 6.01 -12.24 7.66
N TRP A 108 5.12 -12.37 8.64
CA TRP A 108 5.51 -12.67 10.01
C TRP A 108 6.18 -14.04 10.10
N LEU A 109 5.58 -15.08 9.48
CA LEU A 109 6.15 -16.45 9.47
C LEU A 109 7.52 -16.51 8.77
N ILE A 110 7.69 -15.76 7.68
CA ILE A 110 8.98 -15.66 6.98
C ILE A 110 10.00 -14.96 7.89
N SER A 111 9.62 -13.85 8.51
CA SER A 111 10.49 -13.07 9.41
C SER A 111 11.00 -13.92 10.58
N GLU A 112 10.14 -14.75 11.17
CA GLU A 112 10.53 -15.67 12.25
C GLU A 112 11.54 -16.72 11.78
N ARG A 113 11.40 -17.25 10.56
CA ARG A 113 12.30 -18.28 10.02
C ARG A 113 13.67 -17.74 9.60
N VAL A 114 13.71 -16.52 9.08
CA VAL A 114 14.94 -15.92 8.50
C VAL A 114 15.66 -15.04 9.52
N GLY A 115 15.12 -14.89 10.74
CA GLY A 115 15.71 -14.00 11.76
C GLY A 115 15.53 -12.52 11.46
N GLY A 116 14.52 -12.18 10.66
CA GLY A 116 14.22 -10.82 10.21
C GLY A 116 14.89 -10.46 8.88
N ILE A 117 14.15 -9.77 8.03
CA ILE A 117 14.65 -9.25 6.74
C ILE A 117 15.04 -7.80 6.95
N SER A 118 16.33 -7.51 7.06
CA SER A 118 16.86 -6.17 7.35
C SER A 118 16.35 -5.10 6.37
N LEU A 119 16.24 -5.45 5.08
CA LEU A 119 15.72 -4.57 4.04
C LEU A 119 14.25 -4.19 4.28
N LEU A 120 13.39 -5.16 4.57
CA LEU A 120 11.96 -4.91 4.86
C LEU A 120 11.79 -4.13 6.16
N SER A 121 12.59 -4.43 7.18
CA SER A 121 12.60 -3.68 8.44
C SER A 121 13.01 -2.22 8.22
N ALA A 122 14.03 -1.99 7.39
CA ALA A 122 14.46 -0.65 7.01
C ALA A 122 13.39 0.10 6.22
N ALA A 123 12.80 -0.55 5.21
CA ALA A 123 11.70 0.01 4.42
C ALA A 123 10.49 0.35 5.32
N GLY A 124 10.14 -0.50 6.28
CA GLY A 124 9.06 -0.25 7.22
C GLY A 124 9.31 0.98 8.12
N ARG A 125 10.55 1.17 8.60
CA ARG A 125 10.91 2.35 9.42
C ARG A 125 10.95 3.65 8.64
N HIS A 126 11.09 3.59 7.33
CA HIS A 126 11.14 4.72 6.39
C HIS A 126 9.94 4.74 5.45
N SER A 127 8.83 4.09 5.83
CA SER A 127 7.69 3.86 4.95
C SER A 127 7.09 5.15 4.38
N LEU A 128 6.94 6.20 5.20
CA LEU A 128 6.43 7.50 4.74
C LEU A 128 7.44 8.18 3.81
N THR A 129 8.72 8.17 4.16
CA THR A 129 9.78 8.73 3.32
C THR A 129 9.84 8.03 1.96
N ILE A 130 9.80 6.70 1.94
CA ILE A 130 9.81 5.90 0.70
C ILE A 130 8.57 6.21 -0.13
N TYR A 131 7.39 6.22 0.47
CA TYR A 131 6.13 6.50 -0.21
C TYR A 131 6.13 7.89 -0.88
N LEU A 132 6.51 8.93 -0.15
CA LEU A 132 6.58 10.28 -0.69
C LEU A 132 7.66 10.41 -1.77
N SER A 133 8.82 9.80 -1.57
CA SER A 133 9.90 9.79 -2.57
C SER A 133 9.48 9.09 -3.85
N GLN A 134 8.79 7.94 -3.76
CA GLN A 134 8.23 7.27 -4.94
C GLN A 134 7.23 8.16 -5.67
N SER A 135 6.33 8.83 -4.94
CA SER A 135 5.34 9.73 -5.53
C SER A 135 5.99 10.88 -6.30
N VAL A 136 7.06 11.46 -5.74
CA VAL A 136 7.84 12.51 -6.42
C VAL A 136 8.55 11.95 -7.65
N ILE A 137 9.27 10.84 -7.53
CA ILE A 137 10.01 10.21 -8.64
C ILE A 137 9.05 9.88 -9.79
N PHE A 138 7.92 9.23 -9.51
CA PHE A 138 6.96 8.88 -10.56
C PHE A 138 6.25 10.10 -11.14
N SER A 139 6.04 11.14 -10.34
CA SER A 139 5.54 12.40 -10.85
C SER A 139 6.51 13.04 -11.84
N VAL A 140 7.82 13.01 -11.57
CA VAL A 140 8.85 13.50 -12.49
C VAL A 140 8.94 12.60 -13.73
N LEU A 141 8.88 11.29 -13.59
CA LEU A 141 9.01 10.36 -14.72
C LEU A 141 7.80 10.43 -15.67
N PHE A 142 6.58 10.45 -15.14
CA PHE A 142 5.38 10.25 -15.94
C PHE A 142 4.60 11.53 -16.25
N SER A 143 4.77 12.61 -15.47
CA SER A 143 4.04 13.85 -15.75
C SER A 143 4.63 14.64 -16.91
N ALA A 144 3.78 15.40 -17.60
CA ALA A 144 4.16 16.23 -18.74
C ALA A 144 5.13 17.37 -18.40
N TRP A 145 5.23 17.75 -17.12
CA TRP A 145 6.20 18.75 -16.64
C TRP A 145 7.59 18.13 -16.32
N GLY A 146 7.68 16.81 -16.26
CA GLY A 146 8.92 16.07 -16.11
C GLY A 146 9.35 15.43 -17.41
N LEU A 147 9.63 14.10 -17.39
CA LEU A 147 10.07 13.37 -18.59
C LEU A 147 8.90 12.97 -19.52
N GLY A 148 7.64 13.08 -19.07
CA GLY A 148 6.47 12.86 -19.90
C GLY A 148 6.29 11.41 -20.40
N LEU A 149 6.86 10.43 -19.71
CA LEU A 149 6.84 9.01 -20.14
C LEU A 149 5.48 8.32 -20.02
N PHE A 150 4.43 9.07 -19.65
CA PHE A 150 3.08 8.51 -19.57
C PHE A 150 2.61 7.98 -20.92
N ALA A 151 2.13 6.74 -20.94
CA ALA A 151 1.69 6.02 -22.14
C ALA A 151 2.78 5.78 -23.21
N GLN A 152 4.07 6.03 -22.90
CA GLN A 152 5.19 5.77 -23.81
C GLN A 152 5.93 4.48 -23.47
N LEU A 153 5.72 3.96 -22.27
CA LEU A 153 6.38 2.73 -21.79
C LEU A 153 5.40 1.57 -21.76
N ASP A 154 5.89 0.40 -22.14
CA ASP A 154 5.16 -0.84 -21.98
C ASP A 154 4.91 -1.16 -20.50
N ALA A 155 3.82 -1.87 -20.20
CA ALA A 155 3.42 -2.22 -18.84
C ALA A 155 4.52 -2.91 -18.03
N TRP A 156 5.32 -3.77 -18.67
CA TRP A 156 6.43 -4.46 -18.01
C TRP A 156 7.58 -3.50 -17.63
N LEU A 157 7.87 -2.49 -18.44
CA LEU A 157 8.86 -1.45 -18.14
C LEU A 157 8.40 -0.59 -16.95
N VAL A 158 7.11 -0.22 -16.91
CA VAL A 158 6.53 0.50 -15.76
C VAL A 158 6.65 -0.33 -14.50
N ALA A 159 6.29 -1.62 -14.54
CA ALA A 159 6.41 -2.53 -13.41
C ALA A 159 7.86 -2.69 -12.93
N THR A 160 8.79 -2.83 -13.87
CA THR A 160 10.24 -2.94 -13.55
C THR A 160 10.75 -1.66 -12.92
N THR A 161 10.38 -0.49 -13.46
CA THR A 161 10.76 0.82 -12.92
C THR A 161 10.22 0.99 -11.50
N ALA A 162 8.98 0.57 -11.24
CA ALA A 162 8.39 0.62 -9.90
C ALA A 162 9.15 -0.26 -8.90
N LEU A 163 9.49 -1.50 -9.30
CA LEU A 163 10.24 -2.42 -8.48
C LEU A 163 11.66 -1.92 -8.19
N LEU A 164 12.36 -1.43 -9.21
CA LEU A 164 13.71 -0.88 -9.05
C LEU A 164 13.70 0.36 -8.16
N THR A 165 12.75 1.27 -8.35
CA THR A 165 12.61 2.45 -7.49
C THR A 165 12.39 2.06 -6.04
N TRP A 166 11.49 1.10 -5.78
CA TRP A 166 11.25 0.59 -4.43
C TRP A 166 12.52 -0.04 -3.83
N LEU A 167 13.24 -0.85 -4.61
CA LEU A 167 14.47 -1.51 -4.17
C LEU A 167 15.55 -0.49 -3.81
N VAL A 168 15.80 0.48 -4.69
CA VAL A 168 16.80 1.56 -4.46
C VAL A 168 16.45 2.36 -3.21
N LEU A 169 15.20 2.80 -3.06
CA LEU A 169 14.76 3.55 -1.88
C LEU A 169 14.87 2.72 -0.61
N SER A 170 14.59 1.43 -0.66
CA SER A 170 14.73 0.52 0.48
C SER A 170 16.19 0.30 0.87
N LEU A 171 17.11 0.22 -0.10
CA LEU A 171 18.55 0.16 0.14
C LEU A 171 19.08 1.47 0.74
N LEU A 172 18.62 2.62 0.24
CA LEU A 172 18.94 3.93 0.81
C LEU A 172 18.40 4.07 2.24
N ALA A 173 17.20 3.56 2.51
CA ALA A 173 16.65 3.51 3.86
C ALA A 173 17.50 2.64 4.80
N MET A 174 17.96 1.48 4.32
CA MET A 174 18.85 0.60 5.08
C MET A 174 20.20 1.27 5.38
N PHE A 175 20.76 2.00 4.40
CA PHE A 175 21.98 2.79 4.59
C PHE A 175 21.75 3.93 5.59
N ASN A 176 20.63 4.64 5.48
CA ASN A 176 20.27 5.75 6.38
C ASN A 176 20.14 5.30 7.84
N LEU A 177 19.66 4.07 8.10
CA LEU A 177 19.57 3.52 9.46
C LEU A 177 20.92 3.38 10.17
N ARG A 178 22.05 3.46 9.45
CA ARG A 178 23.39 3.49 10.09
C ARG A 178 23.66 4.81 10.81
N PHE A 179 23.00 5.89 10.38
CA PHE A 179 23.21 7.24 10.88
C PHE A 179 22.01 7.78 11.65
N PHE A 180 20.81 7.38 11.27
CA PHE A 180 19.56 7.89 11.82
C PHE A 180 18.61 6.74 12.16
N THR A 181 17.88 6.87 13.26
CA THR A 181 16.93 5.85 13.71
C THR A 181 15.60 5.85 12.94
N ARG A 182 15.29 6.95 12.24
CA ARG A 182 14.04 7.18 11.49
C ARG A 182 14.32 7.93 10.20
N GLY A 183 13.41 7.82 9.24
CA GLY A 183 13.47 8.59 8.02
C GLY A 183 13.20 10.08 8.23
N PRO A 184 13.59 10.93 7.27
CA PRO A 184 13.39 12.37 7.37
C PRO A 184 11.92 12.78 7.50
N MET A 185 11.01 12.16 6.73
CA MET A 185 9.58 12.48 6.79
C MET A 185 8.92 11.97 8.08
N GLU A 186 9.31 10.80 8.58
CA GLU A 186 8.89 10.27 9.88
C GLU A 186 9.33 11.19 11.02
N THR A 187 10.53 11.75 10.94
CA THR A 187 11.06 12.70 11.91
C THR A 187 10.29 14.00 11.88
N LEU A 188 10.03 14.54 10.68
CA LEU A 188 9.19 15.72 10.50
C LEU A 188 7.79 15.54 11.09
N LEU A 189 7.12 14.44 10.77
CA LEU A 189 5.79 14.13 11.29
C LEU A 189 5.79 14.00 12.81
N THR A 190 6.81 13.33 13.38
CA THR A 190 6.95 13.17 14.84
C THR A 190 7.17 14.51 15.54
N ASN A 191 7.99 15.38 14.96
CA ASN A 191 8.26 16.71 15.53
C ASN A 191 7.01 17.60 15.43
N PHE A 192 6.29 17.53 14.32
CA PHE A 192 5.04 18.25 14.15
C PHE A 192 3.98 17.80 15.16
N SER A 193 3.81 16.49 15.37
CA SER A 193 2.85 15.96 16.35
C SER A 193 3.17 16.40 17.79
N LYS A 194 4.45 16.52 18.15
CA LYS A 194 4.87 17.00 19.47
C LYS A 194 4.48 18.45 19.75
N LEU A 195 4.34 19.28 18.70
CA LEU A 195 3.89 20.67 18.85
C LEU A 195 2.45 20.77 19.36
N PHE A 196 1.61 19.79 18.97
CA PHE A 196 0.21 19.74 19.39
C PHE A 196 0.00 19.06 20.74
N VAL A 197 0.80 18.03 21.06
CA VAL A 197 0.69 17.32 22.34
C VAL A 197 1.23 18.15 23.51
N ARG A 198 2.18 19.06 23.30
CA ARG A 198 2.73 19.94 24.33
C ARG A 198 1.76 21.07 24.76
N ARG A 199 0.63 21.27 24.05
CA ARG A 199 -0.36 22.30 24.35
C ARG A 199 -1.64 21.76 25.01
N ALA A 200 -1.71 20.47 25.26
CA ALA A 200 -2.76 19.80 26.03
C ALA A 200 -2.20 19.26 27.36
#